data_2db84e363d9067eb360b7d7111d9ec45
#
_entry.id   2db84e363d9067eb360b7d7111d9ec45
#
_cell.length_a   1.000
_cell.length_b   1.000
_cell.length_c   1.000
_cell.angle_alpha   90.00
_cell.angle_beta   90.00
_cell.angle_gamma   90.00
#
_symmetry.space_group_name_H-M   'P 1'
#
loop_
_entity.id
_entity.type
_entity.pdbx_description
1 polymer ?
#
loop_
_entity_poly.entity_id
_entity_poly.type
_entity_poly.pdbx_seq_one_letter_code
_entity_poly.pdbx_strand_id
1 'polypeptide(L)'
;MSSPHTSGAVLLAGLLLLPGGLAAQTVERYELAGDHVAVFNLAGSATVEAGTGSAVVVEVRRQGRDAGRLEIQQGPIGQGQTLRVVYPDADVQFHENGWSGRTQLRVNPDGTFGGWSDRRDGSRRVTITSDGGGTEAHADLRILVPRGQEINVYLGVGPISAANVTADLRLDGSSGRVTTTGTTGMLVVDVGSGAVQVTRHTGDGSIDTGSGSVEITEARGDELSIDT
;
A
#
# COMPACT_ATOMS: atom_id res chain seq x y z
N MET A 1 -22.84 38.81 -18.36
CA MET A 1 -22.94 37.54 -17.62
C MET A 1 -21.76 36.68 -18.08
N SER A 2 -20.67 36.70 -17.31
CA SER A 2 -19.40 36.03 -17.66
C SER A 2 -19.24 34.82 -16.74
N SER A 3 -19.13 33.64 -17.34
CA SER A 3 -18.87 32.39 -16.64
C SER A 3 -17.39 32.26 -16.31
N PRO A 4 -17.01 31.77 -15.12
CA PRO A 4 -15.61 31.50 -14.81
C PRO A 4 -15.21 30.14 -15.36
N HIS A 5 -14.15 30.11 -16.14
CA HIS A 5 -13.46 28.89 -16.55
C HIS A 5 -12.62 28.36 -15.37
N THR A 6 -12.95 27.17 -14.89
CA THR A 6 -12.16 26.43 -13.93
C THR A 6 -10.99 25.78 -14.69
N SER A 7 -9.80 26.32 -14.53
CA SER A 7 -8.56 25.71 -15.04
C SER A 7 -8.16 24.56 -14.12
N GLY A 8 -8.30 23.33 -14.61
CA GLY A 8 -7.72 22.16 -13.96
C GLY A 8 -6.19 22.21 -14.08
N ALA A 9 -5.52 22.21 -12.96
CA ALA A 9 -4.06 22.10 -12.91
C ALA A 9 -3.64 20.67 -13.26
N VAL A 10 -3.05 20.50 -14.44
CA VAL A 10 -2.33 19.29 -14.84
C VAL A 10 -0.94 19.38 -14.22
N LEU A 11 -0.66 18.58 -13.18
CA LEU A 11 0.68 18.46 -12.62
C LEU A 11 1.53 17.58 -13.55
N LEU A 12 2.56 18.19 -14.11
CA LEU A 12 3.58 17.54 -14.92
C LEU A 12 4.44 16.62 -14.05
N ALA A 13 4.48 15.32 -14.35
CA ALA A 13 5.45 14.39 -13.81
C ALA A 13 6.85 14.75 -14.32
N GLY A 14 7.74 15.15 -13.43
CA GLY A 14 9.15 15.42 -13.77
C GLY A 14 9.93 14.12 -13.90
N LEU A 15 10.42 13.80 -15.09
CA LEU A 15 11.33 12.70 -15.38
C LEU A 15 12.78 13.17 -15.15
N LEU A 16 13.44 12.66 -14.14
CA LEU A 16 14.87 12.86 -13.90
C LEU A 16 15.66 11.71 -14.57
N LEU A 17 16.29 12.00 -15.68
CA LEU A 17 17.22 11.11 -16.37
C LEU A 17 18.65 11.35 -15.85
N LEU A 18 19.24 10.36 -15.18
CA LEU A 18 20.67 10.31 -14.88
C LEU A 18 21.37 9.37 -15.88
N PRO A 19 22.48 9.78 -16.52
CA PRO A 19 23.21 8.92 -17.44
C PRO A 19 24.22 8.03 -16.71
N GLY A 20 24.07 6.71 -16.81
CA GLY A 20 25.04 5.75 -16.26
C GLY A 20 24.53 4.32 -16.28
N GLY A 21 24.82 3.58 -17.32
CA GLY A 21 24.70 2.16 -17.68
C GLY A 21 24.48 1.07 -16.63
N LEU A 22 23.36 1.10 -15.98
CA LEU A 22 22.54 0.01 -15.45
C LEU A 22 21.13 0.45 -15.80
N ALA A 23 20.27 -0.41 -16.30
CA ALA A 23 18.88 -0.05 -16.55
C ALA A 23 18.30 0.48 -15.22
N ALA A 24 18.35 1.80 -15.06
CA ALA A 24 17.84 2.45 -13.88
C ALA A 24 16.35 2.14 -13.83
N GLN A 25 15.94 1.29 -12.88
CA GLN A 25 14.53 1.04 -12.63
C GLN A 25 13.88 2.39 -12.38
N THR A 26 12.97 2.77 -13.25
CA THR A 26 12.28 4.06 -13.18
C THR A 26 11.43 4.08 -11.91
N VAL A 27 11.71 5.01 -11.02
CA VAL A 27 10.88 5.31 -9.85
C VAL A 27 9.90 6.40 -10.26
N GLU A 28 8.62 6.09 -10.16
CA GLU A 28 7.54 7.04 -10.40
C GLU A 28 7.11 7.64 -9.07
N ARG A 29 6.89 8.96 -9.04
CA ARG A 29 6.56 9.69 -7.82
C ARG A 29 5.18 10.33 -7.95
N TYR A 30 4.33 10.09 -6.96
CA TYR A 30 2.97 10.59 -6.88
C TYR A 30 2.76 11.35 -5.56
N GLU A 31 2.05 12.47 -5.62
CA GLU A 31 1.68 13.25 -4.45
C GLU A 31 0.17 13.20 -4.24
N LEU A 32 -0.26 12.83 -3.03
CA LEU A 32 -1.65 12.72 -2.64
C LEU A 32 -1.92 13.74 -1.53
N ALA A 33 -2.63 14.79 -1.89
CA ALA A 33 -3.02 15.83 -0.94
C ALA A 33 -4.39 15.50 -0.34
N GLY A 34 -4.51 15.54 0.99
CA GLY A 34 -5.74 15.27 1.73
C GLY A 34 -5.43 14.63 3.07
N ASP A 35 -6.40 14.66 3.97
CA ASP A 35 -6.22 14.16 5.34
C ASP A 35 -6.36 12.63 5.43
N HIS A 36 -7.07 12.03 4.48
CA HIS A 36 -7.29 10.59 4.38
C HIS A 36 -6.71 10.08 3.04
N VAL A 37 -5.71 9.24 3.13
CA VAL A 37 -5.04 8.66 1.95
C VAL A 37 -5.08 7.15 2.02
N ALA A 38 -5.33 6.50 0.88
CA ALA A 38 -5.26 5.05 0.76
C ALA A 38 -4.42 4.61 -0.45
N VAL A 39 -3.62 3.57 -0.25
CA VAL A 39 -2.73 3.00 -1.27
C VAL A 39 -3.02 1.52 -1.44
N PHE A 40 -3.21 1.09 -2.68
CA PHE A 40 -3.58 -0.29 -3.03
C PHE A 40 -2.56 -0.92 -3.97
N ASN A 41 -2.08 -2.10 -3.60
CA ASN A 41 -1.19 -2.91 -4.43
C ASN A 41 -1.47 -4.40 -4.23
N LEU A 42 -1.52 -5.19 -5.29
CA LEU A 42 -1.80 -6.63 -5.18
C LEU A 42 -0.57 -7.44 -4.80
N ALA A 43 0.62 -7.07 -5.28
CA ALA A 43 1.85 -7.82 -5.02
C ALA A 43 3.08 -6.90 -5.00
N GLY A 44 4.04 -7.19 -4.14
CA GLY A 44 5.28 -6.45 -3.97
C GLY A 44 5.56 -6.14 -2.50
N SER A 45 6.10 -4.96 -2.23
CA SER A 45 6.35 -4.49 -0.86
C SER A 45 5.76 -3.10 -0.62
N ALA A 46 5.49 -2.77 0.64
CA ALA A 46 5.12 -1.43 1.06
C ALA A 46 5.99 -0.99 2.24
N THR A 47 6.72 0.10 2.07
CA THR A 47 7.55 0.71 3.11
C THR A 47 7.00 2.10 3.44
N VAL A 48 6.54 2.27 4.67
CA VAL A 48 5.97 3.53 5.18
C VAL A 48 7.01 4.23 6.04
N GLU A 49 7.33 5.45 5.70
CA GLU A 49 8.35 6.26 6.38
C GLU A 49 7.83 7.66 6.67
N ALA A 50 8.49 8.36 7.60
CA ALA A 50 8.18 9.76 7.85
C ALA A 50 8.47 10.60 6.61
N GLY A 51 7.49 11.37 6.19
CA GLY A 51 7.57 12.35 5.11
C GLY A 51 7.68 13.77 5.60
N THR A 52 8.05 14.66 4.70
CA THR A 52 8.08 16.11 4.91
C THR A 52 7.02 16.79 4.05
N GLY A 53 6.55 17.98 4.47
CA GLY A 53 5.50 18.70 3.74
C GLY A 53 4.09 18.36 4.23
N SER A 54 3.09 18.55 3.35
CA SER A 54 1.67 18.39 3.69
C SER A 54 0.95 17.30 2.88
N ALA A 55 1.59 16.70 1.90
CA ALA A 55 1.05 15.64 1.07
C ALA A 55 1.77 14.32 1.32
N VAL A 56 1.04 13.22 1.28
CA VAL A 56 1.62 11.88 1.22
C VAL A 56 2.28 11.71 -0.14
N VAL A 57 3.51 11.22 -0.13
CA VAL A 57 4.25 10.92 -1.35
C VAL A 57 4.41 9.43 -1.50
N VAL A 58 4.04 8.90 -2.66
CA VAL A 58 4.23 7.49 -2.99
C VAL A 58 5.21 7.37 -4.15
N GLU A 59 6.31 6.70 -3.88
CA GLU A 59 7.29 6.31 -4.88
C GLU A 59 7.00 4.87 -5.28
N VAL A 60 6.76 4.66 -6.58
CA VAL A 60 6.37 3.36 -7.15
C VAL A 60 7.50 2.84 -8.02
N ARG A 61 7.95 1.63 -7.76
CA ARG A 61 8.88 0.89 -8.59
C ARG A 61 8.18 -0.35 -9.13
N ARG A 62 7.87 -0.35 -10.42
CA ARG A 62 7.29 -1.51 -11.09
C ARG A 62 8.37 -2.51 -11.46
N GLN A 63 8.14 -3.80 -11.20
CA GLN A 63 9.09 -4.88 -11.40
C GLN A 63 8.44 -6.10 -12.05
N GLY A 64 9.27 -7.04 -12.51
CA GLY A 64 8.85 -8.23 -13.22
C GLY A 64 8.87 -8.04 -14.75
N ARG A 65 8.73 -9.16 -15.47
CA ARG A 65 8.78 -9.18 -16.94
C ARG A 65 7.66 -8.35 -17.57
N ASP A 66 6.50 -8.35 -16.94
CA ASP A 66 5.29 -7.67 -17.42
C ASP A 66 5.05 -6.33 -16.69
N ALA A 67 6.07 -5.75 -16.06
CA ALA A 67 5.97 -4.52 -15.26
C ALA A 67 5.30 -3.34 -16.01
N GLY A 68 5.56 -3.24 -17.32
CA GLY A 68 4.96 -2.22 -18.18
C GLY A 68 3.45 -2.34 -18.39
N ARG A 69 2.83 -3.45 -18.00
CA ARG A 69 1.38 -3.67 -18.09
C ARG A 69 0.63 -3.20 -16.84
N LEU A 70 1.35 -2.91 -15.74
CA LEU A 70 0.74 -2.31 -14.56
C LEU A 70 0.35 -0.87 -14.85
N GLU A 71 -0.85 -0.47 -14.43
CA GLU A 71 -1.31 0.92 -14.51
C GLU A 71 -1.33 1.54 -13.11
N ILE A 72 -0.83 2.76 -12.99
CA ILE A 72 -0.92 3.51 -11.75
C ILE A 72 -2.05 4.54 -11.90
N GLN A 73 -3.07 4.40 -11.07
CA GLN A 73 -4.21 5.29 -11.05
C GLN A 73 -4.22 6.09 -9.74
N GLN A 74 -4.40 7.40 -9.86
CA GLN A 74 -4.51 8.32 -8.74
C GLN A 74 -5.84 9.07 -8.83
N GLY A 75 -6.47 9.30 -7.69
CA GLY A 75 -7.68 10.12 -7.61
C GLY A 75 -8.53 9.80 -6.40
N PRO A 76 -9.57 10.60 -6.15
CA PRO A 76 -10.45 10.42 -5.01
C PRO A 76 -11.35 9.19 -5.18
N ILE A 77 -11.55 8.44 -4.09
CA ILE A 77 -12.59 7.43 -3.94
C ILE A 77 -13.25 7.64 -2.58
N GLY A 78 -14.55 7.88 -2.57
CA GLY A 78 -15.26 8.28 -1.36
C GLY A 78 -14.75 9.63 -0.85
N GLN A 79 -14.33 9.69 0.40
CA GLN A 79 -13.81 10.90 1.02
C GLN A 79 -12.26 10.97 1.04
N GLY A 80 -11.57 9.94 0.52
CA GLY A 80 -10.11 9.86 0.55
C GLY A 80 -9.45 9.98 -0.81
N GLN A 81 -8.19 10.40 -0.81
CA GLN A 81 -7.31 10.33 -1.98
C GLN A 81 -6.71 8.94 -2.09
N THR A 82 -6.62 8.40 -3.29
CA THR A 82 -6.10 7.04 -3.48
C THR A 82 -5.01 6.97 -4.54
N LEU A 83 -4.07 6.04 -4.33
CA LEU A 83 -3.18 5.52 -5.36
C LEU A 83 -3.40 4.02 -5.49
N ARG A 84 -3.58 3.55 -6.70
CA ARG A 84 -3.92 2.16 -7.00
C ARG A 84 -3.02 1.61 -8.08
N VAL A 85 -2.37 0.49 -7.77
CA VAL A 85 -1.65 -0.29 -8.78
C VAL A 85 -2.65 -1.27 -9.38
N VAL A 86 -3.04 -1.03 -10.62
CA VAL A 86 -4.05 -1.82 -11.33
C VAL A 86 -3.37 -2.87 -12.19
N TYR A 87 -3.74 -4.12 -11.94
CA TYR A 87 -3.21 -5.29 -12.66
C TYR A 87 -4.17 -5.66 -13.81
N PRO A 88 -3.65 -5.95 -15.02
CA PRO A 88 -4.52 -6.21 -16.17
C PRO A 88 -5.25 -7.56 -16.06
N ASP A 89 -4.61 -8.57 -15.49
CA ASP A 89 -5.10 -9.95 -15.48
C ASP A 89 -5.62 -10.38 -14.09
N ALA A 90 -6.40 -11.44 -14.09
CA ALA A 90 -6.92 -12.05 -12.87
C ALA A 90 -5.93 -13.02 -12.21
N ASP A 91 -4.94 -13.47 -12.96
CA ASP A 91 -3.87 -14.33 -12.46
C ASP A 91 -2.56 -13.54 -12.44
N VAL A 92 -1.94 -13.46 -11.27
CA VAL A 92 -0.69 -12.72 -11.00
C VAL A 92 0.35 -13.71 -10.47
N GLN A 93 1.55 -13.66 -11.04
CA GLN A 93 2.68 -14.42 -10.55
C GLN A 93 3.59 -13.50 -9.72
N PHE A 94 3.86 -13.92 -8.47
CA PHE A 94 4.76 -13.22 -7.55
C PHE A 94 5.55 -14.21 -6.70
N HIS A 95 6.88 -14.17 -6.75
CA HIS A 95 7.77 -15.11 -6.06
C HIS A 95 8.96 -14.44 -5.38
N GLU A 96 8.82 -13.15 -5.07
CA GLU A 96 9.87 -12.40 -4.37
C GLU A 96 9.67 -12.33 -2.86
N ASN A 97 10.65 -11.80 -2.15
CA ASN A 97 10.65 -11.61 -0.71
C ASN A 97 10.42 -12.89 0.11
N GLY A 98 10.74 -14.05 -0.45
CA GLY A 98 10.57 -15.36 0.20
C GLY A 98 9.12 -15.79 0.37
N TRP A 99 8.17 -15.09 -0.24
CA TRP A 99 6.78 -15.52 -0.24
C TRP A 99 6.59 -16.71 -1.18
N SER A 100 5.85 -17.70 -0.68
CA SER A 100 5.42 -18.86 -1.46
C SER A 100 3.99 -19.21 -1.08
N GLY A 101 3.17 -19.51 -2.06
CA GLY A 101 1.79 -19.90 -1.80
C GLY A 101 0.80 -19.43 -2.86
N ARG A 102 -0.45 -19.37 -2.44
CA ARG A 102 -1.57 -18.90 -3.26
C ARG A 102 -2.52 -18.07 -2.40
N THR A 103 -2.79 -16.87 -2.86
CA THR A 103 -3.74 -15.94 -2.24
C THR A 103 -4.81 -15.54 -3.25
N GLN A 104 -6.06 -15.43 -2.81
CA GLN A 104 -7.16 -14.98 -3.65
C GLN A 104 -7.83 -13.77 -3.02
N LEU A 105 -7.99 -12.74 -3.83
CA LEU A 105 -8.62 -11.48 -3.46
C LEU A 105 -9.78 -11.16 -4.39
N ARG A 106 -10.75 -10.42 -3.88
CA ARG A 106 -11.77 -9.81 -4.72
C ARG A 106 -11.40 -8.34 -4.92
N VAL A 107 -11.20 -7.97 -6.17
CA VAL A 107 -10.70 -6.65 -6.59
C VAL A 107 -11.78 -5.95 -7.42
N ASN A 108 -12.07 -4.72 -7.08
CA ASN A 108 -12.99 -3.85 -7.83
C ASN A 108 -12.35 -3.42 -9.16
N PRO A 109 -13.17 -3.00 -10.15
CA PRO A 109 -12.66 -2.55 -11.46
C PRO A 109 -11.65 -1.41 -11.38
N ASP A 110 -11.73 -0.59 -10.34
CA ASP A 110 -10.82 0.54 -10.09
C ASP A 110 -9.52 0.15 -9.34
N GLY A 111 -9.32 -1.14 -9.05
CA GLY A 111 -8.14 -1.65 -8.36
C GLY A 111 -8.25 -1.63 -6.83
N THR A 112 -9.33 -1.15 -6.24
CA THR A 112 -9.53 -1.20 -4.77
C THR A 112 -9.93 -2.60 -4.30
N PHE A 113 -9.56 -2.94 -3.06
CA PHE A 113 -9.96 -4.16 -2.36
C PHE A 113 -9.91 -3.94 -0.83
N GLY A 114 -10.19 -5.00 -0.06
CA GLY A 114 -10.26 -4.88 1.40
C GLY A 114 -11.50 -4.12 1.87
N GLY A 115 -11.43 -3.49 3.03
CA GLY A 115 -12.54 -2.80 3.68
C GLY A 115 -12.76 -1.34 3.25
N TRP A 116 -12.00 -0.81 2.28
CA TRP A 116 -12.07 0.60 1.90
C TRP A 116 -13.33 0.97 1.12
N SER A 117 -13.79 0.09 0.27
CA SER A 117 -14.97 0.36 -0.55
C SER A 117 -15.86 -0.86 -0.64
N ASP A 118 -17.17 -0.62 -0.75
CA ASP A 118 -18.13 -1.69 -1.00
C ASP A 118 -17.81 -2.42 -2.30
N ARG A 119 -18.25 -3.68 -2.35
CA ARG A 119 -18.16 -4.47 -3.58
C ARG A 119 -18.95 -3.78 -4.68
N ARG A 120 -18.29 -3.54 -5.80
CA ARG A 120 -18.90 -2.94 -6.98
C ARG A 120 -19.20 -3.99 -8.03
N ASP A 121 -20.19 -3.70 -8.88
CA ASP A 121 -20.44 -4.51 -10.06
C ASP A 121 -19.19 -4.54 -10.94
N GLY A 122 -18.86 -5.73 -11.46
CA GLY A 122 -17.61 -5.96 -12.20
C GLY A 122 -16.41 -6.32 -11.35
N SER A 123 -16.55 -6.44 -10.00
CA SER A 123 -15.47 -6.97 -9.16
C SER A 123 -15.08 -8.38 -9.60
N ARG A 124 -13.77 -8.61 -9.73
CA ARG A 124 -13.23 -9.92 -10.14
C ARG A 124 -12.45 -10.57 -9.02
N ARG A 125 -12.34 -11.90 -9.08
CA ARG A 125 -11.41 -12.64 -8.25
C ARG A 125 -10.04 -12.58 -8.91
N VAL A 126 -9.04 -12.12 -8.16
CA VAL A 126 -7.64 -12.16 -8.55
C VAL A 126 -6.94 -13.24 -7.75
N THR A 127 -6.15 -14.08 -8.42
CA THR A 127 -5.33 -15.11 -7.80
C THR A 127 -3.87 -14.72 -7.94
N ILE A 128 -3.16 -14.68 -6.82
CA ILE A 128 -1.72 -14.44 -6.77
C ILE A 128 -1.05 -15.74 -6.37
N THR A 129 -0.08 -16.22 -7.16
CA THR A 129 0.66 -17.47 -6.91
C THR A 129 2.16 -17.25 -7.03
N SER A 130 2.93 -18.02 -6.26
CA SER A 130 4.40 -18.05 -6.39
C SER A 130 4.84 -18.81 -7.65
N ASP A 131 4.09 -19.83 -8.03
CA ASP A 131 4.35 -20.71 -9.17
C ASP A 131 3.09 -20.79 -10.03
N GLY A 132 3.24 -20.72 -11.31
CA GLY A 132 2.12 -20.80 -12.25
C GLY A 132 2.27 -19.82 -13.40
N GLY A 133 1.16 -19.62 -14.11
CA GLY A 133 1.07 -18.64 -15.19
C GLY A 133 0.36 -17.36 -14.72
N GLY A 134 0.44 -16.33 -15.53
CA GLY A 134 -0.21 -15.06 -15.30
C GLY A 134 0.71 -13.87 -15.55
N THR A 135 0.27 -12.69 -15.16
CA THR A 135 1.09 -11.48 -15.22
C THR A 135 2.22 -11.56 -14.20
N GLU A 136 3.46 -11.64 -14.69
CA GLU A 136 4.67 -11.59 -13.87
C GLU A 136 5.06 -10.12 -13.64
N ALA A 137 4.36 -9.47 -12.76
CA ALA A 137 4.58 -8.08 -12.39
C ALA A 137 4.18 -7.81 -10.95
N HIS A 138 4.92 -6.90 -10.33
CA HIS A 138 4.62 -6.38 -9.00
C HIS A 138 5.12 -4.94 -8.86
N ALA A 139 4.73 -4.28 -7.79
CA ALA A 139 5.21 -2.94 -7.49
C ALA A 139 5.73 -2.86 -6.05
N ASP A 140 6.92 -2.29 -5.88
CA ASP A 140 7.42 -1.89 -4.57
C ASP A 140 7.07 -0.42 -4.33
N LEU A 141 6.49 -0.17 -3.18
CA LEU A 141 5.99 1.13 -2.78
C LEU A 141 6.80 1.68 -1.61
N ARG A 142 7.28 2.91 -1.75
CA ARG A 142 7.81 3.71 -0.64
C ARG A 142 6.87 4.87 -0.39
N ILE A 143 6.29 4.92 0.80
CA ILE A 143 5.22 5.83 1.17
C ILE A 143 5.74 6.77 2.24
N LEU A 144 5.91 8.05 1.90
CA LEU A 144 6.39 9.09 2.78
C LEU A 144 5.18 9.83 3.36
N VAL A 145 4.98 9.70 4.67
CA VAL A 145 3.78 10.19 5.36
C VAL A 145 4.13 11.39 6.23
N PRO A 146 3.56 12.55 5.96
CA PRO A 146 3.67 13.71 6.86
C PRO A 146 3.07 13.43 8.23
N ARG A 147 3.54 14.15 9.24
CA ARG A 147 3.03 14.03 10.61
C ARG A 147 1.55 14.37 10.68
N GLY A 148 0.79 13.54 11.39
CA GLY A 148 -0.63 13.75 11.69
C GLY A 148 -1.59 13.43 10.56
N GLN A 149 -1.13 12.72 9.53
CA GLN A 149 -1.97 12.19 8.46
C GLN A 149 -2.63 10.86 8.85
N GLU A 150 -3.72 10.50 8.18
CA GLU A 150 -4.29 9.16 8.19
C GLU A 150 -3.93 8.45 6.88
N ILE A 151 -3.25 7.31 6.98
CA ILE A 151 -2.83 6.50 5.84
C ILE A 151 -3.32 5.06 5.96
N ASN A 152 -3.95 4.57 4.91
CA ASN A 152 -4.42 3.20 4.76
C ASN A 152 -3.62 2.50 3.66
N VAL A 153 -2.90 1.44 3.99
CA VAL A 153 -2.09 0.66 3.05
C VAL A 153 -2.72 -0.72 2.89
N TYR A 154 -3.12 -1.06 1.68
CA TYR A 154 -3.69 -2.34 1.30
C TYR A 154 -2.72 -3.09 0.39
N LEU A 155 -2.16 -4.20 0.87
CA LEU A 155 -1.24 -5.04 0.12
C LEU A 155 -1.78 -6.48 0.04
N GLY A 156 -2.01 -6.97 -1.15
CA GLY A 156 -2.48 -8.34 -1.34
C GLY A 156 -1.45 -9.36 -0.86
N VAL A 157 -0.24 -9.29 -1.39
CA VAL A 157 0.85 -10.23 -1.05
C VAL A 157 2.17 -9.50 -0.94
N GLY A 158 2.91 -9.77 0.14
CA GLY A 158 4.26 -9.26 0.40
C GLY A 158 4.39 -8.53 1.72
N PRO A 159 5.60 -8.06 2.06
CA PRO A 159 5.86 -7.42 3.34
C PRO A 159 5.36 -5.96 3.37
N ILE A 160 4.83 -5.57 4.54
CA ILE A 160 4.55 -4.18 4.90
C ILE A 160 5.49 -3.79 6.04
N SER A 161 6.17 -2.66 5.92
CA SER A 161 6.98 -2.09 6.98
C SER A 161 6.64 -0.63 7.24
N ALA A 162 6.61 -0.22 8.50
CA ALA A 162 6.46 1.17 8.88
C ALA A 162 7.51 1.56 9.92
N ALA A 163 8.25 2.66 9.67
CA ALA A 163 9.34 3.06 10.55
C ALA A 163 9.33 4.56 10.84
N ASN A 164 9.38 4.91 12.13
CA ASN A 164 9.50 6.27 12.65
C ASN A 164 8.42 7.23 12.12
N VAL A 165 7.19 6.75 12.04
CA VAL A 165 6.04 7.48 11.52
C VAL A 165 5.19 8.01 12.67
N THR A 166 4.78 9.27 12.58
CA THR A 166 3.81 9.89 13.50
C THR A 166 2.54 10.21 12.71
N ALA A 167 1.64 9.24 12.63
CA ALA A 167 0.42 9.28 11.84
C ALA A 167 -0.52 8.17 12.29
N ASP A 168 -1.78 8.24 11.90
CA ASP A 168 -2.71 7.14 12.08
C ASP A 168 -2.54 6.16 10.92
N LEU A 169 -2.15 4.93 11.25
CA LEU A 169 -1.77 3.89 10.30
C LEU A 169 -2.79 2.75 10.30
N ARG A 170 -3.34 2.43 9.13
CA ARG A 170 -4.00 1.17 8.87
C ARG A 170 -3.17 0.37 7.85
N LEU A 171 -2.70 -0.81 8.27
CA LEU A 171 -1.88 -1.71 7.47
C LEU A 171 -2.66 -3.02 7.26
N ASP A 172 -3.19 -3.21 6.06
CA ASP A 172 -4.05 -4.34 5.68
C ASP A 172 -3.30 -5.22 4.68
N GLY A 173 -2.98 -6.43 5.09
CA GLY A 173 -2.23 -7.40 4.30
C GLY A 173 -2.97 -8.73 4.19
N SER A 174 -3.20 -9.24 2.97
CA SER A 174 -3.82 -10.56 2.87
C SER A 174 -2.83 -11.69 3.15
N SER A 175 -1.57 -11.53 2.71
CA SER A 175 -0.50 -12.51 3.00
C SER A 175 0.87 -11.85 3.00
N GLY A 176 1.56 -11.90 4.13
CA GLY A 176 2.91 -11.34 4.28
C GLY A 176 3.18 -10.87 5.71
N ARG A 177 4.42 -10.57 5.97
CA ARG A 177 4.85 -10.04 7.28
C ARG A 177 4.53 -8.56 7.39
N VAL A 178 4.05 -8.12 8.55
CA VAL A 178 3.95 -6.70 8.90
C VAL A 178 4.94 -6.38 10.03
N THR A 179 5.75 -5.36 9.84
CA THR A 179 6.72 -4.89 10.84
C THR A 179 6.55 -3.40 11.06
N THR A 180 6.33 -2.98 12.30
CA THR A 180 6.31 -1.56 12.67
C THR A 180 7.36 -1.24 13.72
N THR A 181 8.02 -0.11 13.59
CA THR A 181 9.07 0.32 14.52
C THR A 181 9.03 1.83 14.75
N GLY A 182 8.88 2.25 16.02
CA GLY A 182 8.89 3.67 16.36
C GLY A 182 7.71 4.45 15.79
N THR A 183 6.51 3.88 15.81
CA THR A 183 5.28 4.51 15.31
C THR A 183 4.54 5.24 16.43
N THR A 184 3.86 6.34 16.08
CA THR A 184 3.07 7.15 17.02
C THR A 184 1.74 7.53 16.36
N GLY A 185 0.63 7.35 17.07
CA GLY A 185 -0.76 7.56 16.62
C GLY A 185 -1.58 6.29 16.74
N MET A 186 -2.74 6.22 16.13
CA MET A 186 -3.54 5.00 16.04
C MET A 186 -2.83 3.98 15.12
N LEU A 187 -2.73 2.72 15.55
CA LEU A 187 -2.17 1.64 14.73
C LEU A 187 -3.20 0.52 14.57
N VAL A 188 -3.70 0.34 13.37
CA VAL A 188 -4.55 -0.79 12.99
C VAL A 188 -3.79 -1.70 12.04
N VAL A 189 -3.61 -2.96 12.42
CA VAL A 189 -2.97 -3.98 11.58
C VAL A 189 -3.96 -5.13 11.38
N ASP A 190 -4.24 -5.47 10.13
CA ASP A 190 -5.11 -6.57 9.74
C ASP A 190 -4.35 -7.45 8.73
N VAL A 191 -4.05 -8.70 9.11
CA VAL A 191 -3.27 -9.61 8.28
C VAL A 191 -3.96 -10.95 8.18
N GLY A 192 -4.39 -11.34 6.99
CA GLY A 192 -5.00 -12.64 6.77
C GLY A 192 -4.05 -13.80 7.11
N SER A 193 -2.77 -13.69 6.69
CA SER A 193 -1.75 -14.70 6.99
C SER A 193 -0.36 -14.09 7.01
N GLY A 194 0.33 -14.16 8.15
CA GLY A 194 1.70 -13.67 8.31
C GLY A 194 2.01 -13.22 9.73
N ALA A 195 3.28 -13.08 10.04
CA ALA A 195 3.72 -12.60 11.34
C ALA A 195 3.61 -11.08 11.43
N VAL A 196 3.14 -10.59 12.57
CA VAL A 196 3.11 -9.16 12.90
C VAL A 196 4.12 -8.87 14.00
N GLN A 197 4.98 -7.90 13.76
CA GLN A 197 5.97 -7.44 14.75
C GLN A 197 5.81 -5.93 14.97
N VAL A 198 5.53 -5.54 16.21
CA VAL A 198 5.39 -4.14 16.63
C VAL A 198 6.45 -3.82 17.66
N THR A 199 7.29 -2.82 17.38
CA THR A 199 8.36 -2.40 18.28
C THR A 199 8.31 -0.88 18.51
N ARG A 200 8.31 -0.43 19.77
CA ARG A 200 8.26 0.98 20.16
C ARG A 200 7.07 1.74 19.53
N HIS A 201 5.88 1.28 19.82
CA HIS A 201 4.64 1.96 19.46
C HIS A 201 4.15 2.87 20.59
N THR A 202 3.66 4.06 20.24
CA THR A 202 3.01 4.98 21.19
C THR A 202 1.66 5.42 20.61
N GLY A 203 0.59 5.06 21.29
CA GLY A 203 -0.81 5.29 20.91
C GLY A 203 -1.62 4.02 21.06
N ASP A 204 -2.91 4.12 20.76
CA ASP A 204 -3.82 2.98 20.80
C ASP A 204 -3.65 2.12 19.56
N GLY A 205 -4.04 0.85 19.65
CA GLY A 205 -3.87 -0.07 18.54
C GLY A 205 -4.81 -1.26 18.54
N SER A 206 -5.04 -1.79 17.34
CA SER A 206 -5.74 -3.04 17.11
C SER A 206 -4.94 -3.88 16.13
N ILE A 207 -4.64 -5.12 16.50
CA ILE A 207 -3.89 -6.06 15.68
C ILE A 207 -4.72 -7.31 15.51
N ASP A 208 -5.06 -7.64 14.28
CA ASP A 208 -5.77 -8.86 13.89
C ASP A 208 -4.89 -9.67 12.93
N THR A 209 -4.73 -10.96 13.19
CA THR A 209 -4.11 -11.89 12.26
C THR A 209 -4.85 -13.20 12.22
N GLY A 210 -5.39 -13.55 11.06
CA GLY A 210 -6.10 -14.82 10.88
C GLY A 210 -5.20 -16.06 11.01
N SER A 211 -3.90 -15.91 10.72
CA SER A 211 -2.91 -16.98 10.86
C SER A 211 -1.50 -16.41 10.91
N GLY A 212 -0.86 -16.52 12.03
CA GLY A 212 0.50 -16.02 12.25
C GLY A 212 0.80 -15.75 13.71
N SER A 213 2.00 -15.26 13.98
CA SER A 213 2.40 -14.83 15.32
C SER A 213 2.35 -13.32 15.44
N VAL A 214 1.97 -12.84 16.61
CA VAL A 214 2.07 -11.41 16.97
C VAL A 214 3.16 -11.25 18.03
N GLU A 215 4.10 -10.37 17.78
CA GLU A 215 5.14 -9.98 18.73
C GLU A 215 5.08 -8.47 18.94
N ILE A 216 4.92 -8.05 20.18
CA ILE A 216 4.85 -6.64 20.55
C ILE A 216 5.89 -6.35 21.62
N THR A 217 6.71 -5.34 21.35
CA THR A 217 7.77 -4.91 22.26
C THR A 217 7.72 -3.40 22.44
N GLU A 218 7.71 -2.93 23.70
CA GLU A 218 7.73 -1.50 24.04
C GLU A 218 6.51 -0.71 23.45
N ALA A 219 5.31 -1.26 23.57
CA ALA A 219 4.09 -0.54 23.25
C ALA A 219 3.58 0.27 24.46
N ARG A 220 3.05 1.47 24.19
CA ARG A 220 2.46 2.38 25.18
C ARG A 220 1.21 3.02 24.59
N GLY A 221 0.07 2.86 25.20
CA GLY A 221 -1.23 3.41 24.84
C GLY A 221 -2.25 3.06 25.91
N ASP A 222 -3.43 3.60 25.80
CA ASP A 222 -4.51 3.33 26.73
C ASP A 222 -5.22 2.00 26.40
N GLU A 223 -5.26 1.64 25.11
CA GLU A 223 -5.88 0.41 24.63
C GLU A 223 -5.02 -0.26 23.53
N LEU A 224 -4.75 -1.56 23.71
CA LEU A 224 -4.14 -2.41 22.69
C LEU A 224 -4.90 -3.73 22.60
N SER A 225 -5.67 -3.89 21.53
CA SER A 225 -6.43 -5.11 21.25
C SER A 225 -5.66 -6.04 20.32
N ILE A 226 -5.66 -7.34 20.61
CA ILE A 226 -5.00 -8.36 19.78
C ILE A 226 -5.98 -9.50 19.58
N ASP A 227 -6.21 -9.86 18.31
CA ASP A 227 -6.96 -11.05 17.88
C ASP A 227 -6.07 -11.92 16.99
N THR A 228 -6.05 -13.27 17.23
CA THR A 228 -5.14 -14.20 16.52
C THR A 228 -5.79 -15.56 16.27
#